data_b3ebc29f728bc1cba98e14cb856b3608
#
_entry.id   b3ebc29f728bc1cba98e14cb856b3608
#
_cell.length_a   1.000
_cell.length_b   1.000
_cell.length_c   1.000
_cell.angle_alpha   90.00
_cell.angle_beta   90.00
_cell.angle_gamma   90.00
#
_symmetry.space_group_name_H-M   'P 1'
#
loop_
_entity.id
_entity.type
_entity.pdbx_description
1 polymer ?
#
loop_
_entity_poly.entity_id
_entity_poly.type
_entity_poly.pdbx_seq_one_letter_code
_entity_poly.pdbx_strand_id
1 'polypeptide(L)'
;MDEEKNNNNEEFSSIDDIGIDLPDIPMPDENAQTQEIEDEFEGAYKFAIIGVGQGGSRIAETFWNLGYRRVCVINTAKQDLKFINIPEDRKLLLDHGGAGKNPEAAEKIFEENAEEICDFFHGKLGSEYDRVLVCAGAGGGTGAGGAPVVFKIVKDNTDATVGFISALPTKAEGNQVAKNTKRTMQKIVEYAKDGVLSPLIVLNNEKIKELYPGLSINKFWTTANSSVCSLFHLFNK
;
A
#
# COMPACT_ATOMS: atom_id res chain seq x y z
N MET A 1 -2.47 57.43 11.08
CA MET A 1 -3.21 56.37 11.76
C MET A 1 -3.10 55.15 10.83
N ASP A 2 -1.92 54.52 10.84
CA ASP A 2 -1.58 53.41 9.95
C ASP A 2 -1.67 52.12 10.75
N GLU A 3 -2.62 51.27 10.36
CA GLU A 3 -2.79 49.94 10.93
C GLU A 3 -1.77 49.00 10.26
N GLU A 4 -0.71 48.65 10.99
CA GLU A 4 0.18 47.55 10.65
C GLU A 4 -0.56 46.24 10.80
N LYS A 5 -0.87 45.58 9.68
CA LYS A 5 -1.26 44.18 9.64
C LYS A 5 -0.02 43.31 9.74
N ASN A 6 0.21 42.77 10.92
CA ASN A 6 1.22 41.77 11.18
C ASN A 6 0.77 40.42 10.59
N ASN A 7 1.32 40.04 9.43
CA ASN A 7 1.11 38.77 8.76
C ASN A 7 2.28 37.82 9.15
N ASN A 8 2.16 37.15 10.28
CA ASN A 8 3.05 36.04 10.61
C ASN A 8 2.59 34.79 9.85
N ASN A 9 2.93 34.69 8.59
CA ASN A 9 3.00 33.41 7.88
C ASN A 9 4.42 32.87 8.06
N GLU A 10 4.65 32.07 9.08
CA GLU A 10 5.82 31.21 9.15
C GLU A 10 5.60 30.05 8.16
N GLU A 11 6.09 30.23 6.93
CA GLU A 11 6.25 29.14 5.97
C GLU A 11 7.43 28.28 6.44
N PHE A 12 7.14 27.10 7.02
CA PHE A 12 8.14 26.06 7.19
C PHE A 12 8.60 25.59 5.81
N SER A 13 9.78 25.99 5.38
CA SER A 13 10.29 25.75 4.03
C SER A 13 10.97 24.38 3.86
N SER A 14 11.36 23.70 4.95
CA SER A 14 11.98 22.35 4.90
C SER A 14 11.76 21.56 6.20
N ILE A 15 11.97 20.25 6.14
CA ILE A 15 11.92 19.35 7.32
C ILE A 15 13.06 19.68 8.30
N ASP A 16 14.17 20.22 7.81
CA ASP A 16 15.34 20.62 8.60
C ASP A 16 15.00 21.73 9.61
N ASP A 17 13.98 22.56 9.33
CA ASP A 17 13.56 23.64 10.22
C ASP A 17 12.81 23.12 11.47
N ILE A 18 12.42 21.84 11.50
CA ILE A 18 11.69 21.26 12.64
C ILE A 18 12.64 20.65 13.68
N GLY A 19 13.94 20.56 13.40
CA GLY A 19 14.95 20.02 14.33
C GLY A 19 14.75 18.55 14.70
N ILE A 20 14.05 17.79 13.87
CA ILE A 20 13.89 16.34 14.04
C ILE A 20 15.02 15.67 13.27
N ASP A 21 16.01 15.17 14.04
CA ASP A 21 17.02 14.26 13.51
C ASP A 21 16.32 12.95 13.10
N LEU A 22 16.10 12.78 11.79
CA LEU A 22 15.59 11.51 11.28
C LEU A 22 16.69 10.46 11.43
N PRO A 23 16.39 9.29 12.04
CA PRO A 23 17.39 8.23 12.14
C PRO A 23 17.84 7.83 10.73
N ASP A 24 19.16 7.60 10.58
CA ASP A 24 19.73 7.01 9.38
C ASP A 24 19.02 5.67 9.11
N ILE A 25 18.14 5.64 8.11
CA ILE A 25 17.48 4.40 7.71
C ILE A 25 18.52 3.63 6.90
N PRO A 26 19.04 2.50 7.41
CA PRO A 26 20.05 1.73 6.70
C PRO A 26 19.49 1.32 5.34
N MET A 27 20.23 1.63 4.28
CA MET A 27 19.91 1.15 2.93
C MET A 27 19.92 -0.38 2.94
N PRO A 28 18.92 -1.02 2.30
CA PRO A 28 18.93 -2.48 2.19
C PRO A 28 20.24 -2.94 1.54
N ASP A 29 20.89 -3.93 2.16
CA ASP A 29 22.13 -4.51 1.63
C ASP A 29 21.84 -5.15 0.26
N GLU A 30 22.52 -4.65 -0.79
CA GLU A 30 22.32 -5.13 -2.17
C GLU A 30 22.73 -6.61 -2.35
N ASN A 31 23.48 -7.15 -1.40
CA ASN A 31 23.96 -8.53 -1.38
C ASN A 31 23.25 -9.41 -0.36
N ALA A 32 22.22 -8.94 0.30
CA ALA A 32 21.39 -9.79 1.12
C ALA A 32 20.79 -10.86 0.23
N GLN A 33 21.48 -12.00 0.14
CA GLN A 33 20.90 -13.24 -0.42
C GLN A 33 19.58 -13.42 0.31
N THR A 34 18.50 -13.53 -0.43
CA THR A 34 17.19 -13.89 0.07
C THR A 34 17.37 -15.25 0.77
N GLN A 35 17.72 -15.23 2.06
CA GLN A 35 17.56 -16.40 2.89
C GLN A 35 16.08 -16.73 2.82
N GLU A 36 15.75 -17.94 2.41
CA GLU A 36 14.41 -18.47 2.53
C GLU A 36 14.05 -18.39 4.00
N ILE A 37 13.31 -17.37 4.39
CA ILE A 37 12.77 -17.26 5.75
C ILE A 37 11.65 -18.29 5.79
N GLU A 38 11.96 -19.49 6.25
CA GLU A 38 11.00 -20.60 6.38
C GLU A 38 9.98 -20.33 7.49
N ASP A 39 10.37 -19.57 8.51
CA ASP A 39 9.55 -19.30 9.68
C ASP A 39 8.66 -18.05 9.50
N GLU A 40 7.44 -18.15 10.03
CA GLU A 40 6.54 -16.99 10.10
C GLU A 40 7.07 -16.00 11.16
N PHE A 41 7.11 -14.70 10.80
CA PHE A 41 7.41 -13.66 11.76
C PHE A 41 6.30 -13.56 12.81
N GLU A 42 6.66 -13.76 14.07
CA GLU A 42 5.78 -13.55 15.21
C GLU A 42 5.98 -12.14 15.77
N GLY A 43 4.99 -11.28 15.55
CA GLY A 43 4.96 -9.92 16.09
C GLY A 43 3.94 -9.75 17.21
N ALA A 44 3.86 -8.53 17.76
CA ALA A 44 2.87 -8.15 18.76
C ALA A 44 1.42 -8.34 18.28
N TYR A 45 1.20 -8.19 16.97
CA TYR A 45 -0.07 -8.47 16.29
C TYR A 45 0.14 -9.41 15.10
N LYS A 46 -0.80 -10.32 14.89
CA LYS A 46 -0.88 -11.15 13.69
C LYS A 46 -1.56 -10.37 12.58
N PHE A 47 -0.79 -10.00 11.57
CA PHE A 47 -1.29 -9.28 10.41
C PHE A 47 -1.57 -10.20 9.23
N ALA A 48 -2.74 -10.01 8.61
CA ALA A 48 -3.05 -10.49 7.27
C ALA A 48 -2.89 -9.32 6.28
N ILE A 49 -2.26 -9.56 5.12
CA ILE A 49 -1.90 -8.49 4.17
C ILE A 49 -2.42 -8.84 2.79
N ILE A 50 -3.17 -7.92 2.19
CA ILE A 50 -3.78 -8.08 0.87
C ILE A 50 -3.26 -6.99 -0.05
N GLY A 51 -2.46 -7.34 -1.05
CA GLY A 51 -1.98 -6.42 -2.06
C GLY A 51 -2.93 -6.34 -3.26
N VAL A 52 -3.38 -5.14 -3.64
CA VAL A 52 -4.30 -4.93 -4.76
C VAL A 52 -3.64 -4.12 -5.87
N GLY A 53 -3.60 -4.68 -7.08
CA GLY A 53 -2.93 -4.11 -8.23
C GLY A 53 -1.40 -4.10 -8.09
N GLN A 54 -0.68 -3.59 -9.07
CA GLN A 54 0.78 -3.65 -9.11
C GLN A 54 1.46 -3.00 -7.89
N GLY A 55 1.05 -1.79 -7.52
CA GLY A 55 1.65 -1.08 -6.37
C GLY A 55 1.40 -1.79 -5.05
N GLY A 56 0.16 -2.24 -4.80
CA GLY A 56 -0.20 -2.98 -3.60
C GLY A 56 0.47 -4.34 -3.51
N SER A 57 0.60 -5.04 -4.64
CA SER A 57 1.30 -6.33 -4.70
C SER A 57 2.78 -6.22 -4.33
N ARG A 58 3.46 -5.14 -4.73
CA ARG A 58 4.87 -4.88 -4.34
C ARG A 58 5.02 -4.56 -2.86
N ILE A 59 4.06 -3.85 -2.26
CA ILE A 59 4.04 -3.62 -0.81
C ILE A 59 3.84 -4.95 -0.08
N ALA A 60 2.89 -5.76 -0.53
CA ALA A 60 2.62 -7.08 0.04
C ALA A 60 3.83 -8.03 -0.07
N GLU A 61 4.52 -8.04 -1.21
CA GLU A 61 5.79 -8.76 -1.42
C GLU A 61 6.87 -8.32 -0.43
N THR A 62 6.97 -7.02 -0.14
CA THR A 62 7.92 -6.52 0.85
C THR A 62 7.63 -7.08 2.25
N PHE A 63 6.36 -7.16 2.65
CA PHE A 63 5.97 -7.83 3.89
C PHE A 63 6.27 -9.33 3.87
N TRP A 64 6.04 -10.00 2.74
CA TRP A 64 6.44 -11.40 2.57
C TRP A 64 7.93 -11.60 2.84
N ASN A 65 8.77 -10.75 2.29
CA ASN A 65 10.22 -10.78 2.48
C ASN A 65 10.64 -10.44 3.93
N LEU A 66 9.80 -9.77 4.71
CA LEU A 66 9.99 -9.54 6.15
C LEU A 66 9.49 -10.68 7.04
N GLY A 67 9.03 -11.80 6.45
CA GLY A 67 8.60 -12.98 7.18
C GLY A 67 7.09 -13.09 7.45
N TYR A 68 6.29 -12.11 7.03
CA TYR A 68 4.82 -12.24 7.12
C TYR A 68 4.33 -13.32 6.15
N ARG A 69 3.55 -14.29 6.65
CA ARG A 69 3.09 -15.43 5.84
C ARG A 69 1.62 -15.36 5.47
N ARG A 70 0.82 -14.58 6.17
CA ARG A 70 -0.58 -14.29 5.80
C ARG A 70 -0.63 -13.16 4.80
N VAL A 71 -0.11 -13.42 3.59
CA VAL A 71 -0.02 -12.45 2.50
C VAL A 71 -0.66 -13.04 1.26
N CYS A 72 -1.48 -12.26 0.57
CA CYS A 72 -1.97 -12.58 -0.77
C CYS A 72 -2.06 -11.34 -1.64
N VAL A 73 -2.17 -11.53 -2.95
CA VAL A 73 -2.27 -10.41 -3.90
C VAL A 73 -3.35 -10.68 -4.95
N ILE A 74 -4.00 -9.60 -5.39
CA ILE A 74 -5.08 -9.62 -6.37
C ILE A 74 -4.77 -8.62 -7.48
N ASN A 75 -4.88 -9.05 -8.72
CA ASN A 75 -4.67 -8.17 -9.87
C ASN A 75 -5.56 -8.55 -11.05
N THR A 76 -5.80 -7.60 -11.97
CA THR A 76 -6.53 -7.80 -13.24
C THR A 76 -5.60 -8.06 -14.42
N ALA A 77 -4.28 -7.93 -14.23
CA ALA A 77 -3.25 -8.09 -15.25
C ALA A 77 -2.28 -9.20 -14.87
N LYS A 78 -2.23 -10.27 -15.67
CA LYS A 78 -1.30 -11.39 -15.47
C LYS A 78 0.16 -10.96 -15.48
N GLN A 79 0.50 -9.97 -16.32
CA GLN A 79 1.88 -9.48 -16.44
C GLN A 79 2.39 -8.89 -15.12
N ASP A 80 1.55 -8.15 -14.40
CA ASP A 80 1.94 -7.54 -13.13
C ASP A 80 2.23 -8.59 -12.04
N LEU A 81 1.44 -9.69 -12.01
CA LEU A 81 1.63 -10.77 -11.05
C LEU A 81 2.91 -11.59 -11.28
N LYS A 82 3.39 -11.68 -12.53
CA LYS A 82 4.62 -12.41 -12.85
C LYS A 82 5.87 -11.84 -12.19
N PHE A 83 5.88 -10.54 -11.90
CA PHE A 83 7.01 -9.86 -11.28
C PHE A 83 6.94 -9.81 -9.75
N ILE A 84 5.93 -10.44 -9.15
CA ILE A 84 5.74 -10.51 -7.70
C ILE A 84 6.28 -11.86 -7.21
N ASN A 85 7.28 -11.81 -6.33
CA ASN A 85 7.96 -13.01 -5.81
C ASN A 85 7.31 -13.50 -4.52
N ILE A 86 6.07 -13.97 -4.62
CA ILE A 86 5.36 -14.73 -3.59
C ILE A 86 4.81 -16.01 -4.23
N PRO A 87 4.43 -17.07 -3.47
CA PRO A 87 3.89 -18.30 -4.03
C PRO A 87 2.70 -18.08 -4.96
N GLU A 88 2.62 -18.85 -6.06
CA GLU A 88 1.58 -18.68 -7.08
C GLU A 88 0.17 -18.91 -6.53
N ASP A 89 0.02 -19.82 -5.58
CA ASP A 89 -1.25 -20.12 -4.93
C ASP A 89 -1.76 -18.96 -4.05
N ARG A 90 -0.93 -17.93 -3.80
CA ARG A 90 -1.28 -16.70 -3.08
C ARG A 90 -1.54 -15.51 -4.00
N LYS A 91 -1.68 -15.77 -5.30
CA LYS A 91 -1.98 -14.77 -6.32
C LYS A 91 -3.34 -15.04 -6.94
N LEU A 92 -4.25 -14.09 -6.86
CA LEU A 92 -5.53 -14.12 -7.57
C LEU A 92 -5.47 -13.24 -8.80
N LEU A 93 -5.71 -13.83 -9.96
CA LEU A 93 -5.84 -13.13 -11.22
C LEU A 93 -7.32 -13.01 -11.61
N LEU A 94 -7.88 -11.82 -11.52
CA LEU A 94 -9.17 -11.51 -12.14
C LEU A 94 -8.87 -11.13 -13.60
N ASP A 95 -8.85 -12.12 -14.50
CA ASP A 95 -8.29 -11.99 -15.87
C ASP A 95 -9.15 -11.14 -16.80
N HIS A 96 -8.87 -9.84 -16.80
CA HIS A 96 -9.49 -8.87 -17.70
C HIS A 96 -8.46 -8.10 -18.56
N GLY A 97 -7.23 -8.61 -18.68
CA GLY A 97 -6.14 -7.95 -19.43
C GLY A 97 -5.66 -6.65 -18.82
N GLY A 98 -6.06 -6.36 -17.57
CA GLY A 98 -5.76 -5.13 -16.84
C GLY A 98 -6.89 -4.11 -16.90
N ALA A 99 -6.83 -3.10 -16.03
CA ALA A 99 -7.86 -2.04 -15.93
C ALA A 99 -7.53 -0.77 -16.72
N GLY A 100 -6.44 -0.73 -17.50
CA GLY A 100 -6.09 0.40 -18.38
C GLY A 100 -6.04 1.78 -17.71
N LYS A 101 -5.61 1.88 -16.44
CA LYS A 101 -5.67 3.09 -15.59
C LYS A 101 -7.10 3.63 -15.40
N ASN A 102 -8.11 2.78 -15.55
CA ASN A 102 -9.51 3.12 -15.34
C ASN A 102 -10.02 2.50 -14.02
N PRO A 103 -10.14 3.29 -12.93
CA PRO A 103 -10.62 2.79 -11.64
C PRO A 103 -12.06 2.30 -11.66
N GLU A 104 -12.94 2.91 -12.48
CA GLU A 104 -14.35 2.52 -12.60
C GLU A 104 -14.47 1.10 -13.19
N ALA A 105 -13.69 0.80 -14.24
CA ALA A 105 -13.64 -0.53 -14.81
C ALA A 105 -13.12 -1.56 -13.80
N ALA A 106 -12.07 -1.21 -13.04
CA ALA A 106 -11.56 -2.08 -12.00
C ALA A 106 -12.59 -2.30 -10.88
N GLU A 107 -13.24 -1.24 -10.39
CA GLU A 107 -14.27 -1.32 -9.37
C GLU A 107 -15.33 -2.35 -9.76
N LYS A 108 -15.87 -2.25 -10.98
CA LYS A 108 -16.86 -3.18 -11.50
C LYS A 108 -16.35 -4.63 -11.55
N ILE A 109 -15.12 -4.85 -12.05
CA ILE A 109 -14.51 -6.20 -12.08
C ILE A 109 -14.45 -6.79 -10.67
N PHE A 110 -14.03 -6.01 -9.68
CA PHE A 110 -13.90 -6.48 -8.30
C PHE A 110 -15.27 -6.72 -7.64
N GLU A 111 -16.29 -5.91 -7.95
CA GLU A 111 -17.66 -6.11 -7.48
C GLU A 111 -18.28 -7.39 -8.07
N GLU A 112 -18.07 -7.63 -9.37
CA GLU A 112 -18.57 -8.83 -10.07
C GLU A 112 -17.90 -10.12 -9.57
N ASN A 113 -16.70 -10.05 -9.02
CA ASN A 113 -15.92 -11.19 -8.48
C ASN A 113 -15.80 -11.17 -6.95
N ALA A 114 -16.72 -10.49 -6.24
CA ALA A 114 -16.64 -10.30 -4.80
C ALA A 114 -16.62 -11.61 -4.00
N GLU A 115 -17.40 -12.61 -4.43
CA GLU A 115 -17.44 -13.94 -3.80
C GLU A 115 -16.12 -14.68 -3.97
N GLU A 116 -15.55 -14.71 -5.18
CA GLU A 116 -14.25 -15.32 -5.45
C GLU A 116 -13.13 -14.67 -4.63
N ILE A 117 -13.15 -13.33 -4.51
CA ILE A 117 -12.20 -12.58 -3.70
C ILE A 117 -12.34 -12.95 -2.22
N CYS A 118 -13.58 -13.07 -1.72
CA CYS A 118 -13.87 -13.44 -0.34
C CYS A 118 -13.33 -14.84 -0.02
N ASP A 119 -13.65 -15.82 -0.86
CA ASP A 119 -13.21 -17.21 -0.70
C ASP A 119 -11.68 -17.32 -0.77
N PHE A 120 -11.07 -16.57 -1.70
CA PHE A 120 -9.63 -16.55 -1.87
C PHE A 120 -8.91 -16.01 -0.64
N PHE A 121 -9.30 -14.86 -0.11
CA PHE A 121 -8.60 -14.32 1.05
C PHE A 121 -8.80 -15.19 2.30
N HIS A 122 -9.98 -15.73 2.55
CA HIS A 122 -10.22 -16.66 3.64
C HIS A 122 -9.38 -17.95 3.49
N GLY A 123 -9.36 -18.52 2.30
CA GLY A 123 -8.58 -19.74 2.02
C GLY A 123 -7.06 -19.55 2.15
N LYS A 124 -6.54 -18.33 1.91
CA LYS A 124 -5.09 -18.06 1.92
C LYS A 124 -4.58 -17.42 3.21
N LEU A 125 -5.40 -16.63 3.89
CA LEU A 125 -4.99 -15.93 5.10
C LEU A 125 -5.42 -16.68 6.38
N GLY A 126 -6.37 -17.61 6.25
CA GLY A 126 -6.98 -18.29 7.40
C GLY A 126 -7.86 -17.35 8.21
N SER A 127 -8.07 -17.66 9.49
CA SER A 127 -8.91 -16.88 10.42
C SER A 127 -8.14 -16.36 11.64
N GLU A 128 -6.89 -16.77 11.82
CA GLU A 128 -6.08 -16.45 13.00
C GLU A 128 -5.23 -15.19 12.76
N TYR A 129 -5.87 -14.02 12.64
CA TYR A 129 -5.20 -12.72 12.55
C TYR A 129 -5.97 -11.67 13.34
N ASP A 130 -5.24 -10.71 13.91
CA ASP A 130 -5.82 -9.62 14.70
C ASP A 130 -6.21 -8.44 13.80
N ARG A 131 -5.46 -8.25 12.71
CA ARG A 131 -5.59 -7.09 11.81
C ARG A 131 -5.39 -7.48 10.37
N VAL A 132 -6.09 -6.81 9.47
CA VAL A 132 -5.91 -6.93 8.03
C VAL A 132 -5.41 -5.60 7.47
N LEU A 133 -4.40 -5.63 6.60
CA LEU A 133 -3.91 -4.47 5.85
C LEU A 133 -4.20 -4.65 4.38
N VAL A 134 -5.00 -3.78 3.79
CA VAL A 134 -5.20 -3.67 2.36
C VAL A 134 -4.20 -2.67 1.80
N CYS A 135 -3.35 -3.10 0.87
CA CYS A 135 -2.30 -2.29 0.29
C CYS A 135 -2.60 -1.98 -1.17
N ALA A 136 -2.49 -0.72 -1.60
CA ALA A 136 -2.73 -0.35 -2.99
C ALA A 136 -1.98 0.92 -3.41
N GLY A 137 -1.72 1.05 -4.73
CA GLY A 137 -1.37 2.31 -5.35
C GLY A 137 -2.64 3.09 -5.73
N ALA A 138 -2.77 4.32 -5.25
CA ALA A 138 -3.99 5.12 -5.41
C ALA A 138 -4.21 5.67 -6.84
N GLY A 139 -3.18 5.70 -7.68
CA GLY A 139 -3.23 6.36 -9.00
C GLY A 139 -3.47 5.45 -10.19
N GLY A 140 -3.32 4.13 -10.04
CA GLY A 140 -3.50 3.15 -11.12
C GLY A 140 -4.97 2.90 -11.49
N GLY A 141 -5.22 1.81 -12.21
CA GLY A 141 -6.56 1.30 -12.48
C GLY A 141 -6.98 0.29 -11.41
N THR A 142 -6.34 -0.87 -11.42
CA THR A 142 -6.66 -2.01 -10.54
C THR A 142 -6.60 -1.65 -9.05
N GLY A 143 -5.50 -1.07 -8.58
CA GLY A 143 -5.36 -0.67 -7.17
C GLY A 143 -6.34 0.42 -6.77
N ALA A 144 -6.50 1.45 -7.62
CA ALA A 144 -7.36 2.59 -7.33
C ALA A 144 -8.87 2.24 -7.28
N GLY A 145 -9.32 1.34 -8.14
CA GLY A 145 -10.72 0.91 -8.18
C GLY A 145 -11.00 -0.30 -7.32
N GLY A 146 -10.14 -1.31 -7.37
CA GLY A 146 -10.35 -2.59 -6.68
C GLY A 146 -10.12 -2.53 -5.17
N ALA A 147 -9.14 -1.75 -4.70
CA ALA A 147 -8.80 -1.77 -3.28
C ALA A 147 -9.90 -1.27 -2.34
N PRO A 148 -10.71 -0.23 -2.66
CA PRO A 148 -11.87 0.11 -1.87
C PRO A 148 -12.92 -1.00 -1.82
N VAL A 149 -13.10 -1.78 -2.90
CA VAL A 149 -13.99 -2.92 -2.95
C VAL A 149 -13.46 -4.04 -2.06
N VAL A 150 -12.17 -4.39 -2.19
CA VAL A 150 -11.53 -5.41 -1.33
C VAL A 150 -11.63 -4.99 0.14
N PHE A 151 -11.38 -3.73 0.46
CA PHE A 151 -11.54 -3.22 1.82
C PHE A 151 -12.95 -3.51 2.36
N LYS A 152 -13.99 -3.22 1.58
CA LYS A 152 -15.37 -3.47 1.96
C LYS A 152 -15.65 -4.96 2.13
N ILE A 153 -15.24 -5.81 1.17
CA ILE A 153 -15.40 -7.27 1.26
C ILE A 153 -14.77 -7.79 2.54
N VAL A 154 -13.52 -7.42 2.83
CA VAL A 154 -12.81 -7.84 4.03
C VAL A 154 -13.52 -7.35 5.29
N LYS A 155 -13.91 -6.06 5.33
CA LYS A 155 -14.59 -5.47 6.49
C LYS A 155 -15.92 -6.15 6.80
N ASP A 156 -16.67 -6.53 5.78
CA ASP A 156 -17.98 -7.17 5.93
C ASP A 156 -17.87 -8.66 6.30
N ASN A 157 -16.69 -9.27 6.11
CA ASN A 157 -16.46 -10.72 6.31
C ASN A 157 -15.40 -11.06 7.37
N THR A 158 -14.99 -10.10 8.21
CA THR A 158 -14.07 -10.34 9.33
C THR A 158 -14.36 -9.39 10.50
N ASP A 159 -14.14 -9.88 11.72
CA ASP A 159 -14.17 -9.08 12.94
C ASP A 159 -12.85 -8.32 13.20
N ALA A 160 -11.81 -8.60 12.42
CA ALA A 160 -10.52 -7.95 12.56
C ALA A 160 -10.57 -6.46 12.23
N THR A 161 -9.69 -5.69 12.85
CA THR A 161 -9.50 -4.30 12.45
C THR A 161 -8.85 -4.23 11.07
N VAL A 162 -9.50 -3.53 10.13
CA VAL A 162 -8.99 -3.38 8.76
C VAL A 162 -8.33 -2.02 8.59
N GLY A 163 -7.05 -2.04 8.22
CA GLY A 163 -6.25 -0.88 7.88
C GLY A 163 -5.97 -0.78 6.38
N PHE A 164 -5.39 0.33 5.98
CA PHE A 164 -5.07 0.59 4.58
C PHE A 164 -3.67 1.22 4.43
N ILE A 165 -2.88 0.71 3.48
CA ILE A 165 -1.63 1.32 3.06
C ILE A 165 -1.79 1.82 1.62
N SER A 166 -1.74 3.13 1.43
CA SER A 166 -1.92 3.77 0.13
C SER A 166 -0.63 4.41 -0.35
N ALA A 167 -0.10 3.95 -1.49
CA ALA A 167 0.98 4.65 -2.18
C ALA A 167 0.42 5.73 -3.11
N LEU A 168 0.80 6.99 -2.84
CA LEU A 168 0.49 8.12 -3.71
C LEU A 168 1.53 8.19 -4.82
N PRO A 169 1.12 8.49 -6.06
CA PRO A 169 2.02 8.61 -7.19
C PRO A 169 2.92 9.85 -7.08
N THR A 170 3.95 9.89 -7.91
CA THR A 170 4.74 11.11 -8.14
C THR A 170 4.00 12.06 -9.09
N LYS A 171 4.34 13.36 -9.04
CA LYS A 171 3.77 14.37 -9.96
C LYS A 171 4.05 14.05 -11.44
N ALA A 172 5.17 13.37 -11.71
CA ALA A 172 5.57 12.99 -13.07
C ALA A 172 4.67 11.93 -13.74
N GLU A 173 3.81 11.24 -12.98
CA GLU A 173 2.93 10.18 -13.51
C GLU A 173 1.71 10.70 -14.30
N GLY A 174 1.47 12.01 -14.26
CA GLY A 174 0.52 12.70 -15.11
C GLY A 174 -0.88 12.90 -14.52
N ASN A 175 -1.70 13.70 -15.24
CA ASN A 175 -2.98 14.19 -14.75
C ASN A 175 -4.02 13.10 -14.49
N GLN A 176 -4.06 12.04 -15.31
CA GLN A 176 -5.01 10.94 -15.13
C GLN A 176 -4.75 10.22 -13.80
N VAL A 177 -3.48 9.96 -13.50
CA VAL A 177 -3.06 9.32 -12.26
C VAL A 177 -3.41 10.19 -11.04
N ALA A 178 -3.22 11.51 -11.16
CA ALA A 178 -3.61 12.46 -10.11
C ALA A 178 -5.12 12.48 -9.85
N LYS A 179 -5.94 12.42 -10.91
CA LYS A 179 -7.42 12.33 -10.79
C LYS A 179 -7.84 11.03 -10.11
N ASN A 180 -7.27 9.91 -10.53
CA ASN A 180 -7.52 8.60 -9.92
C ASN A 180 -7.17 8.63 -8.42
N THR A 181 -5.99 9.17 -8.09
CA THR A 181 -5.53 9.31 -6.71
C THR A 181 -6.54 10.09 -5.86
N LYS A 182 -6.99 11.25 -6.35
CA LYS A 182 -7.96 12.07 -5.63
C LYS A 182 -9.25 11.28 -5.34
N ARG A 183 -9.80 10.60 -6.36
CA ARG A 183 -11.01 9.78 -6.23
C ARG A 183 -10.83 8.67 -5.20
N THR A 184 -9.74 7.90 -5.31
CA THR A 184 -9.47 6.79 -4.41
C THR A 184 -9.28 7.26 -2.97
N MET A 185 -8.47 8.31 -2.78
CA MET A 185 -8.22 8.84 -1.45
C MET A 185 -9.44 9.45 -0.80
N GLN A 186 -10.36 10.04 -1.56
CA GLN A 186 -11.64 10.52 -1.03
C GLN A 186 -12.43 9.39 -0.38
N LYS A 187 -12.62 8.23 -1.08
CA LYS A 187 -13.30 7.06 -0.54
C LYS A 187 -12.61 6.51 0.73
N ILE A 188 -11.27 6.37 0.68
CA ILE A 188 -10.50 5.80 1.78
C ILE A 188 -10.52 6.71 3.01
N VAL A 189 -10.42 8.03 2.82
CA VAL A 189 -10.47 9.01 3.93
C VAL A 189 -11.86 9.06 4.56
N GLU A 190 -12.93 8.86 3.80
CA GLU A 190 -14.29 8.73 4.35
C GLU A 190 -14.37 7.52 5.30
N TYR A 191 -13.90 6.34 4.88
CA TYR A 191 -13.84 5.15 5.74
C TYR A 191 -13.02 5.39 7.03
N ALA A 192 -11.92 6.14 6.94
CA ALA A 192 -11.12 6.47 8.10
C ALA A 192 -11.83 7.44 9.06
N LYS A 193 -12.54 8.45 8.52
CA LYS A 193 -13.33 9.40 9.32
C LYS A 193 -14.51 8.74 10.04
N ASP A 194 -15.13 7.77 9.39
CA ASP A 194 -16.24 7.00 9.94
C ASP A 194 -15.77 5.95 10.97
N GLY A 195 -14.47 5.86 11.23
CA GLY A 195 -13.88 4.94 12.19
C GLY A 195 -13.88 3.47 11.76
N VAL A 196 -14.26 3.17 10.53
CA VAL A 196 -14.30 1.80 10.01
C VAL A 196 -12.96 1.32 9.46
N LEU A 197 -12.01 2.24 9.26
CA LEU A 197 -10.66 1.97 8.77
C LEU A 197 -9.60 2.47 9.77
N SER A 198 -8.71 1.59 10.22
CA SER A 198 -7.58 1.93 11.11
C SER A 198 -6.49 0.86 11.04
N PRO A 199 -5.20 1.23 10.86
CA PRO A 199 -4.70 2.57 10.52
C PRO A 199 -4.84 2.92 9.04
N LEU A 200 -4.77 4.21 8.70
CA LEU A 200 -4.51 4.68 7.34
C LEU A 200 -3.05 5.14 7.23
N ILE A 201 -2.26 4.43 6.45
CA ILE A 201 -0.87 4.76 6.18
C ILE A 201 -0.75 5.25 4.74
N VAL A 202 -0.17 6.44 4.57
CA VAL A 202 -0.03 7.07 3.25
C VAL A 202 1.45 7.22 2.90
N LEU A 203 1.89 6.50 1.86
CA LEU A 203 3.21 6.63 1.28
C LEU A 203 3.19 7.73 0.23
N ASN A 204 3.85 8.83 0.48
CA ASN A 204 3.98 9.89 -0.50
C ASN A 204 5.26 9.71 -1.32
N ASN A 205 5.14 9.11 -2.52
CA ASN A 205 6.29 8.83 -3.38
C ASN A 205 7.01 10.10 -3.86
N GLU A 206 6.32 11.23 -3.97
CA GLU A 206 6.97 12.50 -4.29
C GLU A 206 7.91 12.93 -3.16
N LYS A 207 7.46 12.84 -1.90
CA LYS A 207 8.30 13.14 -0.74
C LYS A 207 9.49 12.19 -0.61
N ILE A 208 9.28 10.90 -0.83
CA ILE A 208 10.37 9.91 -0.83
C ILE A 208 11.39 10.24 -1.92
N LYS A 209 10.95 10.67 -3.11
CA LYS A 209 11.84 11.09 -4.20
C LYS A 209 12.65 12.34 -3.83
N GLU A 210 12.06 13.29 -3.12
CA GLU A 210 12.73 14.48 -2.59
C GLU A 210 13.82 14.10 -1.57
N LEU A 211 13.55 13.10 -0.70
CA LEU A 211 14.51 12.60 0.30
C LEU A 211 15.68 11.80 -0.33
N TYR A 212 15.45 11.12 -1.45
CA TYR A 212 16.45 10.29 -2.12
C TYR A 212 16.64 10.70 -3.60
N PRO A 213 17.17 11.88 -3.89
CA PRO A 213 17.25 12.42 -5.26
C PRO A 213 18.17 11.63 -6.20
N GLY A 214 19.07 10.80 -5.66
CA GLY A 214 20.03 10.00 -6.44
C GLY A 214 19.55 8.58 -6.78
N LEU A 215 18.36 8.16 -6.33
CA LEU A 215 17.89 6.81 -6.60
C LEU A 215 17.49 6.62 -8.07
N SER A 216 17.97 5.55 -8.69
CA SER A 216 17.46 5.11 -10.00
C SER A 216 15.99 4.69 -9.87
N ILE A 217 15.24 4.82 -10.97
CA ILE A 217 13.80 4.47 -11.00
C ILE A 217 13.57 3.02 -10.54
N ASN A 218 14.46 2.10 -10.90
CA ASN A 218 14.33 0.69 -10.54
C ASN A 218 14.50 0.46 -9.02
N LYS A 219 15.41 1.20 -8.37
CA LYS A 219 15.65 1.10 -6.93
C LYS A 219 14.64 1.91 -6.10
N PHE A 220 14.06 2.95 -6.68
CA PHE A 220 13.14 3.86 -6.00
C PHE A 220 11.97 3.11 -5.34
N TRP A 221 11.26 2.29 -6.11
CA TRP A 221 10.08 1.58 -5.61
C TRP A 221 10.42 0.58 -4.50
N THR A 222 11.53 -0.13 -4.67
CA THR A 222 12.00 -1.08 -3.66
C THR A 222 12.38 -0.35 -2.36
N THR A 223 13.14 0.74 -2.46
CA THR A 223 13.54 1.54 -1.30
C THR A 223 12.33 2.15 -0.60
N ALA A 224 11.39 2.74 -1.35
CA ALA A 224 10.18 3.34 -0.80
C ALA A 224 9.34 2.32 -0.02
N ASN A 225 9.08 1.16 -0.61
CA ASN A 225 8.31 0.12 0.03
C ASN A 225 9.05 -0.47 1.25
N SER A 226 10.34 -0.76 1.11
CA SER A 226 11.16 -1.30 2.22
C SER A 226 11.20 -0.36 3.41
N SER A 227 11.37 0.94 3.20
CA SER A 227 11.43 1.92 4.29
C SER A 227 10.16 1.91 5.14
N VAL A 228 8.98 1.92 4.49
CA VAL A 228 7.71 1.94 5.21
C VAL A 228 7.38 0.59 5.83
N CYS A 229 7.57 -0.51 5.09
CA CYS A 229 7.30 -1.83 5.63
C CYS A 229 8.25 -2.20 6.78
N SER A 230 9.53 -1.79 6.72
CA SER A 230 10.49 -1.98 7.81
C SER A 230 10.14 -1.17 9.05
N LEU A 231 9.69 0.08 8.88
CA LEU A 231 9.21 0.89 9.99
C LEU A 231 7.98 0.26 10.65
N PHE A 232 7.00 -0.18 9.84
CA PHE A 232 5.84 -0.91 10.32
C PHE A 232 6.23 -2.20 11.06
N HIS A 233 7.14 -2.98 10.48
CA HIS A 233 7.66 -4.20 11.08
C HIS A 233 8.35 -3.93 12.43
N LEU A 234 9.09 -2.82 12.55
CA LEU A 234 9.72 -2.41 13.80
C LEU A 234 8.68 -2.14 14.91
N PHE A 235 7.56 -1.51 14.58
CA PHE A 235 6.46 -1.29 15.53
C PHE A 235 5.69 -2.55 15.90
N ASN A 236 5.78 -3.60 15.07
CA ASN A 236 5.11 -4.88 15.33
C ASN A 236 6.02 -5.91 16.05
N LYS A 237 7.29 -5.58 16.28
CA LYS A 237 8.19 -6.37 17.12
C LYS A 237 7.87 -6.18 18.59
#